data_9f0d09e25982bfd6feb40844b6d91266
#
_entry.id   9f0d09e25982bfd6feb40844b6d91266
#
_cell.length_a   1.000
_cell.length_b   1.000
_cell.length_c   1.000
_cell.angle_alpha   90.00
_cell.angle_beta   90.00
_cell.angle_gamma   90.00
#
_symmetry.space_group_name_H-M   'P 1'
#
loop_
_entity.id
_entity.type
_entity.pdbx_description
1 polymer ?
#
loop_
_entity_poly.entity_id
_entity_poly.type
_entity_poly.pdbx_seq_one_letter_code
_entity_poly.pdbx_strand_id
1 'polypeptide(L)'
;MITKLQQALCYIVGITLAFLIASQAYAQTLSTYTPQQEALLDALIQVESSGRDDAVGDGGNAIGCLQIWQPYWYDATQYSGIGGSYKDCYNRAYAKRIVDAYMKRYAREAWTSPSKFNAEKCARIHNGGPKGHTKQATKKYWKKVDKLLK
;
A
#
# COMPACT_ATOMS: atom_id res chain seq x y z
N MET A 1 -25.92 -29.91 -32.63
CA MET A 1 -25.18 -31.00 -31.92
C MET A 1 -23.76 -30.47 -31.64
N ILE A 2 -23.37 -30.30 -30.37
CA ILE A 2 -22.03 -29.84 -29.99
C ILE A 2 -21.06 -31.02 -30.19
N THR A 3 -19.95 -30.79 -30.91
CA THR A 3 -18.96 -31.83 -31.16
C THR A 3 -18.19 -32.19 -29.87
N LYS A 4 -17.67 -33.45 -29.80
CA LYS A 4 -16.83 -33.88 -28.67
C LYS A 4 -15.64 -32.94 -28.43
N LEU A 5 -15.09 -32.36 -29.51
CA LEU A 5 -14.00 -31.39 -29.44
C LEU A 5 -14.42 -30.09 -28.76
N GLN A 6 -15.62 -29.59 -29.06
CA GLN A 6 -16.16 -28.37 -28.42
C GLN A 6 -16.45 -28.58 -26.94
N GLN A 7 -16.92 -29.78 -26.57
CA GLN A 7 -17.10 -30.15 -25.15
C GLN A 7 -15.77 -30.21 -24.41
N ALA A 8 -14.73 -30.82 -25.00
CA ALA A 8 -13.41 -30.88 -24.41
C ALA A 8 -12.79 -29.48 -24.22
N LEU A 9 -12.96 -28.57 -25.20
CA LEU A 9 -12.49 -27.20 -25.13
C LEU A 9 -13.18 -26.41 -24.00
N CYS A 10 -14.49 -26.54 -23.84
CA CYS A 10 -15.25 -25.93 -22.74
C CYS A 10 -14.77 -26.45 -21.37
N TYR A 11 -14.46 -27.72 -21.25
CA TYR A 11 -13.94 -28.30 -20.00
C TYR A 11 -12.55 -27.74 -19.66
N ILE A 12 -11.64 -27.65 -20.63
CA ILE A 12 -10.28 -27.11 -20.44
C ILE A 12 -10.37 -25.63 -20.04
N VAL A 13 -11.18 -24.82 -20.72
CA VAL A 13 -11.39 -23.41 -20.40
C VAL A 13 -11.99 -23.24 -19.00
N GLY A 14 -12.93 -24.09 -18.63
CA GLY A 14 -13.54 -24.04 -17.29
C GLY A 14 -12.54 -24.38 -16.19
N ILE A 15 -11.69 -25.38 -16.38
CA ILE A 15 -10.65 -25.76 -15.42
C ILE A 15 -9.58 -24.65 -15.28
N THR A 16 -9.14 -24.08 -16.40
CA THR A 16 -8.13 -22.97 -16.34
C THR A 16 -8.68 -21.74 -15.66
N LEU A 17 -9.95 -21.39 -15.90
CA LEU A 17 -10.60 -20.27 -15.24
C LEU A 17 -10.76 -20.50 -13.73
N ALA A 18 -11.15 -21.72 -13.32
CA ALA A 18 -11.27 -22.09 -11.92
C ALA A 18 -9.92 -22.04 -11.19
N PHE A 19 -8.84 -22.49 -11.85
CA PHE A 19 -7.47 -22.39 -11.31
C PHE A 19 -7.01 -20.95 -11.15
N LEU A 20 -7.31 -20.06 -12.13
CA LEU A 20 -7.00 -18.63 -12.05
C LEU A 20 -7.74 -17.96 -10.88
N ILE A 21 -9.04 -18.24 -10.71
CA ILE A 21 -9.83 -17.68 -9.62
C ILE A 21 -9.33 -18.18 -8.26
N ALA A 22 -9.01 -19.47 -8.15
CA ALA A 22 -8.49 -20.06 -6.93
C ALA A 22 -7.10 -19.48 -6.57
N SER A 23 -6.21 -19.26 -7.55
CA SER A 23 -4.91 -18.66 -7.32
C SER A 23 -4.98 -17.20 -6.88
N GLN A 24 -5.92 -16.43 -7.42
CA GLN A 24 -6.17 -15.04 -6.99
C GLN A 24 -6.76 -14.99 -5.58
N ALA A 25 -7.71 -15.87 -5.26
CA ALA A 25 -8.28 -15.97 -3.92
C ALA A 25 -7.21 -16.38 -2.88
N TYR A 26 -6.33 -17.32 -3.24
CA TYR A 26 -5.22 -17.74 -2.38
C TYR A 26 -4.19 -16.62 -2.17
N ALA A 27 -3.86 -15.85 -3.21
CA ALA A 27 -2.98 -14.71 -3.10
C ALA A 27 -3.58 -13.60 -2.19
N GLN A 28 -4.89 -13.39 -2.24
CA GLN A 28 -5.58 -12.46 -1.34
C GLN A 28 -5.57 -12.91 0.13
N THR A 29 -5.63 -14.22 0.40
CA THR A 29 -5.53 -14.73 1.78
C THR A 29 -4.12 -14.61 2.37
N LEU A 30 -3.10 -14.42 1.54
CA LEU A 30 -1.72 -14.21 1.96
C LEU A 30 -1.36 -12.72 2.12
N SER A 31 -2.20 -11.80 1.63
CA SER A 31 -1.95 -10.37 1.81
C SER A 31 -2.21 -9.95 3.25
N THR A 32 -1.25 -9.27 3.84
CA THR A 32 -1.35 -8.66 5.18
C THR A 32 -2.30 -7.45 5.18
N TYR A 33 -2.63 -6.94 4.00
CA TYR A 33 -3.41 -5.72 3.79
C TYR A 33 -4.73 -6.00 3.08
N THR A 34 -5.75 -5.20 3.38
CA THR A 34 -7.00 -5.20 2.61
C THR A 34 -6.74 -4.67 1.18
N PRO A 35 -7.61 -4.99 0.20
CA PRO A 35 -7.48 -4.43 -1.16
C PRO A 35 -7.41 -2.90 -1.19
N GLN A 36 -8.14 -2.21 -0.32
CA GLN A 36 -8.13 -0.75 -0.21
C GLN A 36 -6.80 -0.23 0.34
N GLN A 37 -6.21 -0.91 1.32
CA GLN A 37 -4.89 -0.58 1.86
C GLN A 37 -3.80 -0.80 0.82
N GLU A 38 -3.83 -1.94 0.10
CA GLU A 38 -2.87 -2.21 -0.98
C GLU A 38 -2.96 -1.16 -2.09
N ALA A 39 -4.17 -0.85 -2.56
CA ALA A 39 -4.36 0.18 -3.59
C ALA A 39 -3.78 1.53 -3.15
N LEU A 40 -4.02 1.92 -1.88
CA LEU A 40 -3.45 3.17 -1.36
C LEU A 40 -1.92 3.10 -1.26
N LEU A 41 -1.35 2.01 -0.73
CA LEU A 41 0.11 1.85 -0.63
C LEU A 41 0.78 1.92 -2.01
N ASP A 42 0.20 1.27 -3.02
CA ASP A 42 0.73 1.31 -4.38
C ASP A 42 0.63 2.71 -5.00
N ALA A 43 -0.47 3.43 -4.78
CA ALA A 43 -0.61 4.82 -5.20
C ALA A 43 0.43 5.74 -4.52
N LEU A 44 0.68 5.55 -3.21
CA LEU A 44 1.72 6.28 -2.50
C LEU A 44 3.10 6.00 -3.10
N ILE A 45 3.45 4.74 -3.34
CA ILE A 45 4.71 4.33 -3.97
C ILE A 45 4.92 5.01 -5.32
N GLN A 46 3.86 5.09 -6.14
CA GLN A 46 3.94 5.77 -7.44
C GLN A 46 4.17 7.28 -7.30
N VAL A 47 3.48 7.92 -6.37
CA VAL A 47 3.62 9.38 -6.15
C VAL A 47 4.98 9.74 -5.56
N GLU A 48 5.50 8.93 -4.63
CA GLU A 48 6.73 9.21 -3.88
C GLU A 48 8.00 8.92 -4.69
N SER A 49 8.03 7.83 -5.45
CA SER A 49 9.28 7.36 -6.07
C SER A 49 9.13 6.86 -7.51
N SER A 50 7.92 6.90 -8.08
CA SER A 50 7.60 6.21 -9.34
C SER A 50 7.93 4.70 -9.28
N GLY A 51 7.73 4.09 -8.12
CA GLY A 51 7.92 2.65 -7.90
C GLY A 51 9.36 2.22 -7.58
N ARG A 52 10.31 3.13 -7.39
CA ARG A 52 11.73 2.81 -7.16
C ARG A 52 12.03 2.53 -5.69
N ASP A 53 12.56 1.35 -5.41
CA ASP A 53 12.94 0.94 -4.04
C ASP A 53 14.23 1.61 -3.56
N ASP A 54 15.12 2.01 -4.47
CA ASP A 54 16.40 2.68 -4.21
C ASP A 54 16.33 4.22 -4.16
N ALA A 55 15.11 4.77 -4.24
CA ALA A 55 14.91 6.20 -4.29
C ALA A 55 15.44 6.91 -3.03
N VAL A 56 16.12 8.04 -3.25
CA VAL A 56 16.59 8.97 -2.22
C VAL A 56 16.07 10.35 -2.57
N GLY A 57 15.34 10.97 -1.66
CA GLY A 57 14.74 12.30 -1.83
C GLY A 57 15.07 13.26 -0.70
N ASP A 58 14.57 14.48 -0.81
CA ASP A 58 14.71 15.54 0.19
C ASP A 58 16.16 15.73 0.70
N GLY A 59 17.13 15.75 -0.23
CA GLY A 59 18.53 15.92 0.11
C GLY A 59 19.12 14.77 0.94
N GLY A 60 18.59 13.55 0.83
CA GLY A 60 19.04 12.38 1.57
C GLY A 60 18.21 12.03 2.80
N ASN A 61 17.18 12.83 3.12
CA ASN A 61 16.35 12.63 4.32
C ASN A 61 15.21 11.65 4.12
N ALA A 62 14.80 11.38 2.87
CA ALA A 62 13.73 10.45 2.52
C ALA A 62 14.31 9.27 1.73
N ILE A 63 13.96 8.02 2.10
CA ILE A 63 14.50 6.84 1.45
C ILE A 63 13.42 5.81 1.08
N GLY A 64 13.75 5.00 0.07
CA GLY A 64 12.92 3.87 -0.37
C GLY A 64 11.71 4.28 -1.19
N CYS A 65 10.94 3.29 -1.61
CA CYS A 65 9.78 3.52 -2.49
C CYS A 65 8.67 4.39 -1.86
N LEU A 66 8.58 4.46 -0.55
CA LEU A 66 7.61 5.25 0.21
C LEU A 66 8.22 6.53 0.82
N GLN A 67 9.44 6.90 0.43
CA GLN A 67 10.14 8.11 0.85
C GLN A 67 10.03 8.38 2.36
N ILE A 68 10.35 7.34 3.15
CA ILE A 68 10.24 7.39 4.60
C ILE A 68 11.39 8.21 5.18
N TRP A 69 11.07 9.16 6.04
CA TRP A 69 12.04 9.92 6.83
C TRP A 69 12.44 9.16 8.09
N GLN A 70 13.67 9.36 8.56
CA GLN A 70 14.15 8.70 9.77
C GLN A 70 13.27 8.95 11.02
N PRO A 71 12.76 10.17 11.29
CA PRO A 71 11.81 10.40 12.39
C PRO A 71 10.50 9.66 12.23
N TYR A 72 9.97 9.51 10.98
CA TYR A 72 8.78 8.72 10.69
C TYR A 72 9.02 7.24 11.02
N TRP A 73 10.13 6.68 10.55
CA TRP A 73 10.54 5.31 10.84
C TRP A 73 10.70 5.06 12.35
N TYR A 74 11.40 5.95 13.04
CA TYR A 74 11.62 5.86 14.48
C TYR A 74 10.29 5.85 15.24
N ASP A 75 9.39 6.76 14.90
CA ASP A 75 8.07 6.87 15.53
C ASP A 75 7.19 5.62 15.30
N ALA A 76 7.20 5.06 14.09
CA ALA A 76 6.48 3.85 13.74
C ALA A 76 7.04 2.62 14.50
N THR A 77 8.36 2.49 14.58
CA THR A 77 9.04 1.36 15.25
C THR A 77 8.87 1.41 16.76
N GLN A 78 8.98 2.58 17.38
CA GLN A 78 8.71 2.76 18.81
C GLN A 78 7.26 2.41 19.18
N TYR A 79 6.31 2.74 18.32
CA TYR A 79 4.91 2.39 18.54
C TYR A 79 4.60 0.91 18.39
N SER A 80 5.21 0.26 17.38
CA SER A 80 4.84 -1.11 16.96
C SER A 80 5.76 -2.20 17.45
N GLY A 81 6.96 -1.86 17.90
CA GLY A 81 8.02 -2.85 18.23
C GLY A 81 8.64 -3.53 16.99
N ILE A 82 8.39 -3.00 15.76
CA ILE A 82 9.03 -3.54 14.55
C ILE A 82 10.56 -3.34 14.67
N GLY A 83 11.30 -4.46 14.67
CA GLY A 83 12.76 -4.43 14.61
C GLY A 83 13.31 -4.01 13.26
N GLY A 84 14.62 -3.91 13.16
CA GLY A 84 15.35 -3.53 11.95
C GLY A 84 16.01 -2.15 12.06
N SER A 85 16.53 -1.67 10.94
CA SER A 85 17.20 -0.38 10.81
C SER A 85 16.45 0.54 9.85
N TYR A 86 16.76 1.85 9.91
CA TYR A 86 16.18 2.81 8.97
C TYR A 86 16.48 2.44 7.50
N LYS A 87 17.67 1.89 7.21
CA LYS A 87 18.05 1.46 5.86
C LYS A 87 17.18 0.32 5.31
N ASP A 88 16.50 -0.45 6.18
CA ASP A 88 15.57 -1.50 5.72
C ASP A 88 14.35 -0.91 5.00
N CYS A 89 14.11 0.40 5.09
CA CYS A 89 13.09 1.09 4.29
C CYS A 89 13.37 1.07 2.77
N TYR A 90 14.56 0.67 2.32
CA TYR A 90 14.80 0.32 0.92
C TYR A 90 14.14 -1.01 0.52
N ASN A 91 13.78 -1.88 1.46
CA ASN A 91 12.95 -3.05 1.19
C ASN A 91 11.49 -2.65 1.19
N ARG A 92 10.80 -2.86 0.08
CA ARG A 92 9.39 -2.47 -0.11
C ARG A 92 8.46 -3.07 0.93
N ALA A 93 8.61 -4.35 1.24
CA ALA A 93 7.76 -5.02 2.22
C ALA A 93 7.95 -4.44 3.62
N TYR A 94 9.20 -4.13 3.99
CA TYR A 94 9.52 -3.47 5.24
C TYR A 94 8.96 -2.04 5.27
N ALA A 95 9.13 -1.26 4.21
CA ALA A 95 8.60 0.09 4.11
C ALA A 95 7.06 0.13 4.24
N LYS A 96 6.34 -0.82 3.59
CA LYS A 96 4.88 -0.98 3.77
C LYS A 96 4.52 -1.25 5.24
N ARG A 97 5.28 -2.09 5.96
CA ARG A 97 5.06 -2.35 7.40
C ARG A 97 5.26 -1.10 8.26
N ILE A 98 6.24 -0.27 7.94
CA ILE A 98 6.47 1.00 8.65
C ILE A 98 5.29 1.95 8.45
N VAL A 99 4.78 2.08 7.20
CA VAL A 99 3.59 2.90 6.93
C VAL A 99 2.36 2.34 7.65
N ASP A 100 2.14 1.03 7.64
CA ASP A 100 1.04 0.38 8.37
C ASP A 100 1.08 0.71 9.86
N ALA A 101 2.25 0.58 10.51
CA ALA A 101 2.43 0.92 11.92
C ALA A 101 2.13 2.39 12.21
N TYR A 102 2.60 3.29 11.34
CA TYR A 102 2.35 4.72 11.46
C TYR A 102 0.87 5.07 11.31
N MET A 103 0.18 4.45 10.34
CA MET A 103 -1.26 4.62 10.15
C MET A 103 -2.07 4.06 11.33
N LYS A 104 -1.68 2.90 11.88
CA LYS A 104 -2.29 2.33 13.09
C LYS A 104 -2.16 3.26 14.30
N ARG A 105 -1.07 4.03 14.37
CA ARG A 105 -0.87 5.03 15.45
C ARG A 105 -1.73 6.28 15.24
N TYR A 106 -1.72 6.87 14.05
CA TYR A 106 -2.25 8.21 13.82
C TYR A 106 -3.58 8.29 13.05
N ALA A 107 -3.98 7.19 12.43
CA ALA A 107 -5.19 7.11 11.63
C ALA A 107 -5.95 5.79 11.86
N ARG A 108 -5.83 5.18 13.03
CA ARG A 108 -6.29 3.82 13.32
C ARG A 108 -7.63 3.49 12.67
N GLU A 109 -8.68 4.22 12.97
CA GLU A 109 -10.02 3.94 12.48
C GLU A 109 -10.11 4.08 10.94
N ALA A 110 -9.50 5.14 10.39
CA ALA A 110 -9.45 5.39 8.95
C ALA A 110 -8.58 4.37 8.18
N TRP A 111 -7.71 3.65 8.87
CA TRP A 111 -6.82 2.67 8.26
C TRP A 111 -7.31 1.23 8.44
N THR A 112 -7.79 0.86 9.63
CA THR A 112 -8.06 -0.55 9.98
C THR A 112 -9.53 -0.96 9.86
N SER A 113 -10.47 0.00 9.79
CA SER A 113 -11.89 -0.31 9.66
C SER A 113 -12.31 -0.28 8.18
N PRO A 114 -12.73 -1.40 7.57
CA PRO A 114 -13.12 -1.41 6.16
C PRO A 114 -14.27 -0.45 5.83
N SER A 115 -15.24 -0.29 6.74
CA SER A 115 -16.38 0.61 6.56
C SER A 115 -16.06 2.10 6.78
N LYS A 116 -14.92 2.40 7.42
CA LYS A 116 -14.48 3.77 7.73
C LYS A 116 -13.12 4.10 7.08
N PHE A 117 -12.64 3.23 6.20
CA PHE A 117 -11.39 3.47 5.48
C PHE A 117 -11.42 4.82 4.77
N ASN A 118 -10.38 5.63 4.99
CA ASN A 118 -10.29 6.97 4.43
C ASN A 118 -8.91 7.22 3.83
N ALA A 119 -8.80 6.95 2.53
CA ALA A 119 -7.57 7.08 1.77
C ALA A 119 -7.00 8.50 1.81
N GLU A 120 -7.84 9.55 1.72
CA GLU A 120 -7.40 10.95 1.80
C GLU A 120 -6.72 11.23 3.13
N LYS A 121 -7.36 10.87 4.25
CA LYS A 121 -6.81 11.08 5.58
C LYS A 121 -5.46 10.38 5.74
N CYS A 122 -5.37 9.12 5.32
CA CYS A 122 -4.14 8.33 5.41
C CYS A 122 -3.02 8.91 4.54
N ALA A 123 -3.29 9.21 3.26
CA ALA A 123 -2.31 9.80 2.35
C ALA A 123 -1.78 11.15 2.87
N ARG A 124 -2.66 12.00 3.40
CA ARG A 124 -2.29 13.31 3.92
C ARG A 124 -1.50 13.22 5.24
N ILE A 125 -1.78 12.19 6.06
CA ILE A 125 -0.96 11.90 7.25
C ILE A 125 0.41 11.37 6.85
N HIS A 126 0.48 10.50 5.82
CA HIS A 126 1.76 10.03 5.28
C HIS A 126 2.67 11.19 4.86
N ASN A 127 2.14 12.12 4.07
CA ASN A 127 2.91 13.25 3.54
C ASN A 127 3.17 14.36 4.58
N GLY A 128 2.23 14.62 5.49
CA GLY A 128 2.27 15.80 6.36
C GLY A 128 2.48 15.50 7.85
N GLY A 129 2.71 14.24 8.22
CA GLY A 129 2.84 13.81 9.61
C GLY A 129 1.49 13.66 10.33
N PRO A 130 1.47 13.48 11.66
CA PRO A 130 0.28 13.11 12.44
C PRO A 130 -0.96 13.98 12.23
N LYS A 131 -0.74 15.28 12.02
CA LYS A 131 -1.79 16.27 11.71
C LYS A 131 -1.88 16.60 10.22
N GLY A 132 -1.27 15.81 9.33
CA GLY A 132 -1.24 16.07 7.89
C GLY A 132 -2.62 16.28 7.27
N HIS A 133 -3.61 15.51 7.71
CA HIS A 133 -4.99 15.60 7.22
C HIS A 133 -5.67 16.95 7.45
N THR A 134 -5.20 17.75 8.40
CA THR A 134 -5.71 19.11 8.67
C THR A 134 -4.96 20.20 7.90
N LYS A 135 -3.75 19.91 7.37
CA LYS A 135 -2.90 20.89 6.71
C LYS A 135 -3.38 21.17 5.27
N GLN A 136 -3.51 22.44 4.91
CA GLN A 136 -3.85 22.83 3.53
C GLN A 136 -2.78 22.37 2.50
N ALA A 137 -1.52 22.42 2.88
CA ALA A 137 -0.39 22.05 2.03
C ALA A 137 -0.47 20.60 1.50
N THR A 138 -1.02 19.65 2.29
CA THR A 138 -1.13 18.26 1.90
C THR A 138 -2.27 17.96 0.91
N LYS A 139 -3.17 18.90 0.64
CA LYS A 139 -4.25 18.72 -0.34
C LYS A 139 -3.73 18.55 -1.77
N LYS A 140 -2.65 19.24 -2.12
CA LYS A 140 -2.01 19.08 -3.44
C LYS A 140 -1.43 17.67 -3.60
N TYR A 141 -0.85 17.12 -2.53
CA TYR A 141 -0.37 15.75 -2.49
C TYR A 141 -1.51 14.75 -2.68
N TRP A 142 -2.59 14.89 -1.91
CA TRP A 142 -3.78 14.05 -2.05
C TRP A 142 -4.31 14.01 -3.49
N LYS A 143 -4.40 15.16 -4.17
CA LYS A 143 -4.86 15.20 -5.56
C LYS A 143 -4.02 14.34 -6.53
N LYS A 144 -2.73 14.11 -6.24
CA LYS A 144 -1.88 13.21 -7.03
C LYS A 144 -2.22 11.74 -6.74
N VAL A 145 -2.40 11.41 -5.46
CA VAL A 145 -2.73 10.04 -5.02
C VAL A 145 -4.11 9.63 -5.53
N ASP A 146 -5.13 10.49 -5.36
CA ASP A 146 -6.52 10.24 -5.78
C ASP A 146 -6.67 9.89 -7.27
N LYS A 147 -5.82 10.47 -8.12
CA LYS A 147 -5.81 10.14 -9.56
C LYS A 147 -5.39 8.69 -9.85
N LEU A 148 -4.65 8.06 -8.98
CA LEU A 148 -4.16 6.69 -9.13
C LEU A 148 -5.09 5.66 -8.46
N LEU A 149 -6.07 6.11 -7.69
CA LEU A 149 -7.07 5.26 -7.03
C LEU A 149 -8.35 5.08 -7.86
N LYS A 150 -8.47 5.74 -8.99
CA LYS A 150 -9.56 5.66 -9.98
C LYS A 150 -9.20 4.68 -11.06
#